data_b2389cb00f603a8dbaedaba2dca774e2
#
_entry.id   b2389cb00f603a8dbaedaba2dca774e2
#
_cell.length_a   1.000
_cell.length_b   1.000
_cell.length_c   1.000
_cell.angle_alpha   90.00
_cell.angle_beta   90.00
_cell.angle_gamma   90.00
#
_symmetry.space_group_name_H-M   'P 1'
#
loop_
_entity.id
_entity.type
_entity.pdbx_description
1 polymer ?
#
loop_
_entity_poly.entity_id
_entity_poly.type
_entity_poly.pdbx_seq_one_letter_code
_entity_poly.pdbx_strand_id
1 'polypeptide(L)'
;MILLFVALLLAPLLRSPAKAEETPWPSLKAGPHSVGFRTLDVTDYGRTIAPRVDWRGVEHPGDNFRQVRVSVWYPAAVEAKREPMVYRDYIEAAGFETPMEGEQLFGLDAYLAHSTFGGADREKLRKMVEETTAAFRDAAPAEGSFPVIVYAPSFSYEPFENSALFEYLACHGYIIGASRSSGPETREMSMDLAGVEASVRDMELILDSLHEDDNADLARVGAAGFSWGGLSAALLGMRNFNVQAVLALDGTLEHSEIPAVEEKHDFVPRRLRGGYLAIVGDREPSRSLGDDALYADIFELRYPDLQHWDFASDLIRIQVHSAGEPDADRRALVDEAYGLIAYQARLLFDAYLKGNEVNREVLLEGDMRAMNSAIVIENRAARAALPAPPSPAEFATLLRTDVEEARLVLASVKKNDSEIELLDWTQFQDAVTVSPFETKLAILELAREELGESSILFNNYGQAWRLEGDPEKALGYFRKALAHNPDSGFAKRSIGELEAEVSRE
;
A
#
# COMPACT_ATOMS: atom_id res chain seq x y z
N MET A 1 66.33 4.12 -16.88
CA MET A 1 65.69 5.24 -16.21
C MET A 1 64.18 5.02 -16.33
N ILE A 2 63.61 4.27 -15.38
CA ILE A 2 62.22 3.77 -15.37
C ILE A 2 61.48 4.65 -14.35
N LEU A 3 60.53 5.48 -14.82
CA LEU A 3 59.62 6.22 -13.95
C LEU A 3 58.52 5.29 -13.47
N LEU A 4 58.47 5.03 -12.15
CA LEU A 4 57.33 4.44 -11.46
C LEU A 4 56.25 5.50 -11.25
N PHE A 5 55.07 5.33 -11.87
CA PHE A 5 53.84 6.06 -11.52
C PHE A 5 53.19 5.30 -10.34
N VAL A 6 53.21 5.94 -9.17
CA VAL A 6 52.43 5.50 -7.99
C VAL A 6 51.07 6.15 -8.13
N ALA A 7 50.04 5.37 -8.53
CA ALA A 7 48.63 5.76 -8.45
C ALA A 7 48.17 5.62 -7.01
N LEU A 8 47.97 6.75 -6.30
CA LEU A 8 47.24 6.78 -5.03
C LEU A 8 45.76 6.53 -5.33
N LEU A 9 45.28 5.35 -5.03
CA LEU A 9 43.88 5.04 -4.90
C LEU A 9 43.35 5.69 -3.62
N LEU A 10 42.66 6.81 -3.77
CA LEU A 10 41.79 7.37 -2.72
C LEU A 10 40.56 6.43 -2.58
N ALA A 11 40.67 5.48 -1.65
CA ALA A 11 39.47 4.78 -1.18
C ALA A 11 38.61 5.78 -0.42
N PRO A 12 37.28 5.83 -0.70
CA PRO A 12 36.38 6.60 0.14
C PRO A 12 36.42 6.00 1.55
N LEU A 13 36.79 6.82 2.54
CA LEU A 13 36.60 6.51 3.95
C LEU A 13 35.12 6.24 4.19
N LEU A 14 34.74 4.99 4.20
CA LEU A 14 33.48 4.53 4.79
C LEU A 14 33.51 4.96 6.26
N ARG A 15 32.87 6.10 6.56
CA ARG A 15 32.60 6.49 7.94
C ARG A 15 31.72 5.39 8.53
N SER A 16 32.22 4.74 9.57
CA SER A 16 31.39 3.87 10.41
C SER A 16 30.14 4.65 10.82
N PRO A 17 28.94 4.02 10.72
CA PRO A 17 27.78 4.64 11.28
C PRO A 17 28.01 4.97 12.74
N ALA A 18 27.47 6.09 13.20
CA ALA A 18 27.46 6.45 14.62
C ALA A 18 26.98 5.21 15.39
N LYS A 19 27.64 4.92 16.54
CA LYS A 19 27.26 3.81 17.41
C LYS A 19 25.73 3.83 17.53
N ALA A 20 25.06 2.78 17.06
CA ALA A 20 23.68 2.57 17.38
C ALA A 20 23.57 2.52 18.91
N GLU A 21 22.94 3.52 19.51
CA GLU A 21 22.51 3.43 20.89
C GLU A 21 21.58 2.22 20.99
N GLU A 22 21.64 1.53 22.12
CA GLU A 22 20.83 0.33 22.36
C GLU A 22 19.36 0.65 22.07
N THR A 23 18.85 0.13 20.96
CA THR A 23 17.43 0.26 20.66
C THR A 23 16.64 -0.54 21.69
N PRO A 24 15.41 -0.13 22.07
CA PRO A 24 14.57 -0.94 22.97
C PRO A 24 14.22 -2.33 22.39
N TRP A 25 14.64 -2.60 21.16
CA TRP A 25 14.41 -3.85 20.40
C TRP A 25 15.75 -4.50 20.01
N PRO A 26 16.42 -5.22 20.90
CA PRO A 26 17.75 -5.80 20.64
C PRO A 26 17.79 -6.80 19.49
N SER A 27 16.63 -7.46 19.19
CA SER A 27 16.48 -8.40 18.07
C SER A 27 16.44 -7.71 16.71
N LEU A 28 16.07 -6.43 16.64
CA LEU A 28 15.99 -5.67 15.39
C LEU A 28 17.38 -5.12 15.00
N LYS A 29 17.98 -5.71 13.98
CA LYS A 29 19.28 -5.27 13.46
C LYS A 29 19.09 -4.07 12.54
N ALA A 30 19.79 -2.98 12.84
CA ALA A 30 19.78 -1.75 12.04
C ALA A 30 20.23 -2.00 10.59
N GLY A 31 19.54 -1.34 9.67
CA GLY A 31 19.87 -1.29 8.25
C GLY A 31 20.91 -0.20 7.92
N PRO A 32 21.18 0.04 6.62
CA PRO A 32 22.19 1.00 6.18
C PRO A 32 21.76 2.48 6.31
N HIS A 33 20.47 2.78 6.49
CA HIS A 33 19.96 4.15 6.57
C HIS A 33 19.59 4.54 7.99
N SER A 34 19.70 5.82 8.32
CA SER A 34 19.00 6.40 9.45
C SER A 34 17.51 6.51 9.13
N VAL A 35 16.67 6.69 10.14
CA VAL A 35 15.21 6.77 9.97
C VAL A 35 14.76 8.22 10.12
N GLY A 36 14.08 8.77 9.13
CA GLY A 36 13.35 10.01 9.22
C GLY A 36 11.90 9.76 9.59
N PHE A 37 11.27 10.72 10.26
CA PHE A 37 9.84 10.72 10.55
C PHE A 37 9.24 12.10 10.26
N ARG A 38 8.09 12.13 9.60
CA ARG A 38 7.30 13.35 9.39
C ARG A 38 5.80 13.02 9.37
N THR A 39 4.98 14.05 9.45
CA THR A 39 3.53 13.93 9.27
C THR A 39 3.07 14.76 8.07
N LEU A 40 2.00 14.30 7.40
CA LEU A 40 1.30 15.02 6.34
C LEU A 40 -0.17 15.12 6.73
N ASP A 41 -0.76 16.31 6.59
CA ASP A 41 -2.20 16.49 6.75
C ASP A 41 -2.84 16.51 5.36
N VAL A 42 -3.70 15.54 5.10
CA VAL A 42 -4.31 15.31 3.79
C VAL A 42 -5.81 15.44 3.88
N THR A 43 -6.41 16.18 2.94
CA THR A 43 -7.86 16.31 2.84
C THR A 43 -8.37 15.42 1.71
N ASP A 44 -9.25 14.47 2.03
CA ASP A 44 -9.97 13.73 1.02
C ASP A 44 -11.23 14.50 0.58
N TYR A 45 -11.14 15.15 -0.55
CA TYR A 45 -12.25 15.88 -1.15
C TYR A 45 -13.33 14.98 -1.75
N GLY A 46 -13.09 13.68 -1.86
CA GLY A 46 -14.05 12.68 -2.34
C GLY A 46 -14.95 12.10 -1.25
N ARG A 47 -14.61 12.33 0.04
CA ARG A 47 -15.35 11.80 1.18
C ARG A 47 -15.68 12.89 2.20
N THR A 48 -16.88 12.82 2.75
CA THR A 48 -17.30 13.65 3.88
C THR A 48 -17.48 12.80 5.14
N ILE A 49 -17.12 13.34 6.30
CA ILE A 49 -17.31 12.69 7.62
C ILE A 49 -18.70 12.92 8.18
N ALA A 50 -19.38 13.99 7.75
CA ALA A 50 -20.75 14.27 8.16
C ALA A 50 -21.50 14.94 7.02
N PRO A 51 -22.81 14.70 6.86
CA PRO A 51 -23.62 15.43 5.89
C PRO A 51 -23.67 16.92 6.29
N ARG A 52 -23.73 17.83 5.30
CA ARG A 52 -23.87 19.26 5.53
C ARG A 52 -25.09 19.62 6.41
N VAL A 53 -26.12 18.78 6.30
CA VAL A 53 -27.35 18.92 7.10
C VAL A 53 -27.69 17.51 7.61
N ASP A 54 -27.79 17.34 8.92
CA ASP A 54 -28.17 16.05 9.52
C ASP A 54 -29.68 15.76 9.28
N TRP A 55 -30.12 14.55 9.64
CA TRP A 55 -31.50 14.12 9.51
C TRP A 55 -32.50 14.96 10.32
N ARG A 56 -32.05 15.77 11.28
CA ARG A 56 -32.84 16.72 12.07
C ARG A 56 -32.90 18.11 11.44
N GLY A 57 -32.20 18.34 10.33
CA GLY A 57 -32.09 19.63 9.67
C GLY A 57 -31.07 20.58 10.34
N VAL A 58 -30.16 20.04 11.16
CA VAL A 58 -29.07 20.84 11.76
C VAL A 58 -27.96 20.97 10.72
N GLU A 59 -27.60 22.22 10.40
CA GLU A 59 -26.47 22.50 9.52
C GLU A 59 -25.15 22.29 10.27
N HIS A 60 -24.22 21.56 9.64
CA HIS A 60 -22.82 21.46 10.07
C HIS A 60 -22.03 22.50 9.26
N PRO A 61 -21.65 23.64 9.86
CA PRO A 61 -20.90 24.69 9.16
C PRO A 61 -19.48 24.20 8.88
N GLY A 62 -19.03 24.42 7.65
CA GLY A 62 -17.68 24.12 7.21
C GLY A 62 -17.60 23.06 6.11
N ASP A 63 -16.40 22.84 5.64
CA ASP A 63 -16.09 21.78 4.70
C ASP A 63 -15.92 20.48 5.50
N ASN A 64 -16.93 19.62 5.49
CA ASN A 64 -16.94 18.34 6.21
C ASN A 64 -16.16 17.23 5.47
N PHE A 65 -15.11 17.59 4.74
CA PHE A 65 -14.24 16.62 4.09
C PHE A 65 -13.43 15.84 5.11
N ARG A 66 -13.17 14.56 4.78
CA ARG A 66 -12.36 13.69 5.62
C ARG A 66 -10.92 14.21 5.70
N GLN A 67 -10.48 14.50 6.90
CA GLN A 67 -9.10 14.86 7.20
C GLN A 67 -8.35 13.62 7.67
N VAL A 68 -7.21 13.34 7.04
CA VAL A 68 -6.35 12.20 7.40
C VAL A 68 -4.95 12.71 7.69
N ARG A 69 -4.46 12.49 8.91
CA ARG A 69 -3.06 12.70 9.24
C ARG A 69 -2.28 11.44 8.94
N VAL A 70 -1.31 11.56 8.05
CA VAL A 70 -0.42 10.48 7.64
C VAL A 70 0.90 10.61 8.37
N SER A 71 1.30 9.58 9.10
CA SER A 71 2.62 9.43 9.67
C SER A 71 3.51 8.69 8.67
N VAL A 72 4.71 9.23 8.40
CA VAL A 72 5.62 8.70 7.39
C VAL A 72 7.00 8.44 7.99
N TRP A 73 7.45 7.19 7.93
CA TRP A 73 8.83 6.78 8.25
C TRP A 73 9.58 6.56 6.94
N TYR A 74 10.80 7.05 6.83
CA TYR A 74 11.54 7.03 5.57
C TYR A 74 13.05 6.93 5.79
N PRO A 75 13.83 6.41 4.81
CA PRO A 75 15.27 6.45 4.83
C PRO A 75 15.77 7.88 4.86
N ALA A 76 16.64 8.19 5.82
CA ALA A 76 17.13 9.55 6.04
C ALA A 76 18.65 9.65 6.08
N ALA A 77 19.15 10.85 5.77
CA ALA A 77 20.51 11.27 6.01
C ALA A 77 20.54 12.17 7.25
N VAL A 78 21.16 11.70 8.32
CA VAL A 78 21.17 12.40 9.61
C VAL A 78 22.56 12.93 9.94
N GLU A 79 22.64 14.19 10.37
CA GLU A 79 23.88 14.78 10.88
C GLU A 79 24.27 14.20 12.24
N ALA A 80 25.58 14.03 12.48
CA ALA A 80 26.13 13.30 13.61
C ALA A 80 25.78 13.82 15.03
N LYS A 81 25.08 14.94 15.14
CA LYS A 81 24.71 15.58 16.42
C LYS A 81 23.20 15.74 16.61
N ARG A 82 22.38 15.20 15.71
CA ARG A 82 20.94 15.31 15.82
C ARG A 82 20.43 14.30 16.85
N GLU A 83 19.60 14.76 17.78
CA GLU A 83 18.98 13.90 18.77
C GLU A 83 17.82 13.12 18.12
N PRO A 84 17.69 11.81 18.39
CA PRO A 84 16.56 11.04 17.95
C PRO A 84 15.29 11.44 18.70
N MET A 85 14.14 11.06 18.14
CA MET A 85 12.84 11.23 18.80
C MET A 85 12.73 10.30 20.02
N VAL A 86 11.82 10.66 20.93
CA VAL A 86 11.33 9.76 21.98
C VAL A 86 9.95 9.25 21.60
N TYR A 87 9.49 8.16 22.21
CA TYR A 87 8.22 7.52 21.86
C TYR A 87 7.02 8.45 21.98
N ARG A 88 7.01 9.34 22.96
CA ARG A 88 6.01 10.40 23.11
C ARG A 88 5.82 11.24 21.86
N ASP A 89 6.86 11.49 21.09
CA ASP A 89 6.79 12.30 19.89
C ASP A 89 5.87 11.67 18.82
N TYR A 90 5.78 10.34 18.76
CA TYR A 90 4.81 9.65 17.88
C TYR A 90 3.37 9.88 18.37
N ILE A 91 3.15 9.77 19.69
CA ILE A 91 1.84 9.95 20.29
C ILE A 91 1.32 11.37 20.04
N GLU A 92 2.17 12.38 20.24
CA GLU A 92 1.83 13.77 19.99
C GLU A 92 1.64 14.08 18.49
N ALA A 93 2.43 13.47 17.63
CA ALA A 93 2.31 13.62 16.18
C ALA A 93 1.03 13.01 15.62
N ALA A 94 0.47 11.97 16.21
CA ALA A 94 -0.79 11.36 15.79
C ALA A 94 -2.02 12.24 16.08
N GLY A 95 -1.93 13.21 17.01
CA GLY A 95 -3.01 14.13 17.33
C GLY A 95 -3.27 15.15 16.21
N PHE A 96 -4.54 15.50 15.97
CA PHE A 96 -4.91 16.62 15.11
C PHE A 96 -4.83 17.93 15.87
N GLU A 97 -4.34 19.01 15.23
CA GLU A 97 -4.31 20.35 15.83
C GLU A 97 -5.71 20.95 16.01
N THR A 98 -6.66 20.57 15.16
CA THR A 98 -8.06 21.00 15.22
C THR A 98 -8.97 19.79 15.42
N PRO A 99 -9.47 19.54 16.65
CA PRO A 99 -10.46 18.50 16.87
C PRO A 99 -11.78 18.87 16.18
N MET A 100 -12.50 17.87 15.70
CA MET A 100 -13.91 18.08 15.35
C MET A 100 -14.69 18.51 16.59
N GLU A 101 -15.76 19.31 16.41
CA GLU A 101 -16.53 19.84 17.52
C GLU A 101 -17.03 18.70 18.44
N GLY A 102 -16.57 18.67 19.68
CA GLY A 102 -16.87 17.61 20.66
C GLY A 102 -15.86 16.48 20.79
N GLU A 103 -14.81 16.43 19.97
CA GLU A 103 -13.74 15.44 20.11
C GLU A 103 -12.66 15.91 21.10
N GLN A 104 -12.20 14.99 21.96
CA GLN A 104 -10.97 15.22 22.71
C GLN A 104 -9.77 15.04 21.78
N LEU A 105 -8.83 16.00 21.83
CA LEU A 105 -7.53 15.84 21.18
C LEU A 105 -6.89 14.54 21.67
N PHE A 106 -6.54 13.67 20.73
CA PHE A 106 -5.66 12.55 21.05
C PHE A 106 -4.27 13.12 21.37
N GLY A 107 -3.69 12.67 22.46
CA GLY A 107 -2.38 13.10 22.92
C GLY A 107 -1.94 12.25 24.10
N LEU A 108 -0.84 12.63 24.74
CA LEU A 108 -0.21 11.83 25.78
C LEU A 108 -1.17 11.45 26.92
N ASP A 109 -2.01 12.38 27.40
CA ASP A 109 -2.94 12.08 28.51
C ASP A 109 -4.03 11.08 28.08
N ALA A 110 -4.54 11.18 26.86
CA ALA A 110 -5.51 10.23 26.32
C ALA A 110 -4.88 8.85 26.13
N TYR A 111 -3.66 8.79 25.57
CA TYR A 111 -2.91 7.56 25.42
C TYR A 111 -2.65 6.88 26.79
N LEU A 112 -2.15 7.64 27.77
CA LEU A 112 -1.92 7.12 29.13
C LEU A 112 -3.21 6.66 29.81
N ALA A 113 -4.33 7.33 29.58
CA ALA A 113 -5.62 6.93 30.12
C ALA A 113 -6.12 5.63 29.49
N HIS A 114 -6.02 5.50 28.16
CA HIS A 114 -6.41 4.30 27.43
C HIS A 114 -5.56 3.08 27.84
N SER A 115 -4.25 3.22 27.88
CA SER A 115 -3.32 2.15 28.24
C SER A 115 -3.45 1.71 29.68
N THR A 116 -3.77 2.62 30.63
CA THR A 116 -4.04 2.26 32.03
C THR A 116 -5.38 1.55 32.21
N PHE A 117 -6.37 1.79 31.33
CA PHE A 117 -7.60 1.03 31.32
C PHE A 117 -7.35 -0.46 31.00
N GLY A 118 -6.34 -0.78 30.19
CA GLY A 118 -5.82 -2.13 29.95
C GLY A 118 -5.00 -2.73 31.11
N GLY A 119 -4.84 -2.04 32.23
CA GLY A 119 -4.13 -2.53 33.42
C GLY A 119 -2.66 -2.15 33.50
N ALA A 120 -2.16 -1.29 32.62
CA ALA A 120 -0.78 -0.81 32.69
C ALA A 120 -0.54 0.20 33.83
N ASP A 121 0.67 0.17 34.40
CA ASP A 121 1.08 1.11 35.44
C ASP A 121 1.39 2.48 34.83
N ARG A 122 0.63 3.52 35.26
CA ARG A 122 0.75 4.88 34.67
C ARG A 122 2.14 5.51 34.86
N GLU A 123 2.83 5.22 35.96
CA GLU A 123 4.16 5.76 36.17
C GLU A 123 5.20 5.08 35.26
N LYS A 124 5.08 3.76 35.09
CA LYS A 124 5.90 3.00 34.14
C LYS A 124 5.66 3.47 32.69
N LEU A 125 4.39 3.66 32.30
CA LEU A 125 4.05 4.19 30.99
C LEU A 125 4.66 5.58 30.75
N ARG A 126 4.66 6.46 31.75
CA ARG A 126 5.32 7.78 31.65
C ARG A 126 6.82 7.67 31.42
N LYS A 127 7.47 6.64 31.91
CA LYS A 127 8.90 6.38 31.64
C LYS A 127 9.08 5.80 30.25
N MET A 128 8.22 4.87 29.87
CA MET A 128 8.25 4.22 28.55
C MET A 128 8.10 5.22 27.40
N VAL A 129 7.22 6.21 27.54
CA VAL A 129 7.06 7.22 26.47
C VAL A 129 8.27 8.14 26.29
N GLU A 130 9.21 8.17 27.26
CA GLU A 130 10.50 8.87 27.14
C GLU A 130 11.63 7.98 26.56
N GLU A 131 11.34 6.73 26.21
CA GLU A 131 12.32 5.86 25.55
C GLU A 131 12.70 6.40 24.19
N THR A 132 13.98 6.40 23.89
CA THR A 132 14.53 6.83 22.60
C THR A 132 14.07 5.89 21.48
N THR A 133 13.69 6.45 20.35
CA THR A 133 13.34 5.74 19.12
C THR A 133 14.51 5.75 18.14
N ALA A 134 14.44 5.03 17.03
CA ALA A 134 15.45 5.09 15.97
C ALA A 134 15.21 6.26 14.98
N ALA A 135 14.12 7.00 15.12
CA ALA A 135 13.70 8.01 14.15
C ALA A 135 14.14 9.44 14.55
N PHE A 136 14.30 10.26 13.52
CA PHE A 136 14.66 11.68 13.63
C PHE A 136 13.58 12.51 12.95
N ARG A 137 12.90 13.39 13.70
CA ARG A 137 11.82 14.23 13.19
C ARG A 137 12.31 15.14 12.05
N ASP A 138 11.63 15.14 10.91
CA ASP A 138 11.91 15.98 9.74
C ASP A 138 13.39 15.94 9.31
N ALA A 139 14.00 14.75 9.37
CA ALA A 139 15.35 14.56 8.87
C ALA A 139 15.37 14.66 7.33
N ALA A 140 16.49 15.12 6.76
CA ALA A 140 16.63 15.14 5.31
C ALA A 140 16.51 13.72 4.75
N PRO A 141 15.72 13.48 3.69
CA PRO A 141 15.65 12.17 3.06
C PRO A 141 17.02 11.70 2.56
N ALA A 142 17.27 10.40 2.63
CA ALA A 142 18.43 9.81 1.97
C ALA A 142 18.26 9.91 0.43
N GLU A 143 19.37 10.02 -0.29
CA GLU A 143 19.34 9.97 -1.75
C GLU A 143 18.89 8.59 -2.22
N GLY A 144 17.95 8.54 -3.17
CA GLY A 144 17.45 7.32 -3.78
C GLY A 144 15.94 7.32 -4.01
N SER A 145 15.46 6.24 -4.60
CA SER A 145 14.04 5.96 -4.81
C SER A 145 13.69 4.68 -4.07
N PHE A 146 12.75 4.76 -3.14
CA PHE A 146 12.45 3.71 -2.17
C PHE A 146 11.02 3.18 -2.37
N PRO A 147 10.84 1.83 -2.36
CA PRO A 147 9.50 1.26 -2.37
C PRO A 147 8.65 1.74 -1.20
N VAL A 148 7.35 1.86 -1.44
CA VAL A 148 6.39 2.33 -0.45
C VAL A 148 5.62 1.16 0.16
N ILE A 149 5.46 1.18 1.48
CA ILE A 149 4.61 0.27 2.22
C ILE A 149 3.53 1.11 2.91
N VAL A 150 2.27 0.84 2.59
CA VAL A 150 1.14 1.44 3.29
C VAL A 150 0.65 0.49 4.38
N TYR A 151 0.49 1.01 5.60
CA TYR A 151 0.11 0.21 6.76
C TYR A 151 -1.24 0.63 7.31
N ALA A 152 -2.10 -0.35 7.54
CA ALA A 152 -3.37 -0.18 8.25
C ALA A 152 -3.23 -0.69 9.70
N PRO A 153 -3.46 0.17 10.71
CA PRO A 153 -3.51 -0.25 12.10
C PRO A 153 -4.70 -1.16 12.40
N SER A 154 -4.67 -1.79 13.57
CA SER A 154 -5.77 -2.57 14.11
C SER A 154 -7.00 -1.69 14.39
N PHE A 155 -8.08 -2.31 14.86
CA PHE A 155 -9.37 -1.66 15.10
C PHE A 155 -9.26 -0.43 16.00
N SER A 156 -9.61 0.75 15.49
CA SER A 156 -9.56 2.05 16.17
C SER A 156 -8.19 2.43 16.73
N TYR A 157 -7.11 1.89 16.19
CA TYR A 157 -5.76 2.14 16.71
C TYR A 157 -5.01 3.26 15.98
N GLU A 158 -3.92 3.72 16.58
CA GLU A 158 -3.13 4.87 16.13
C GLU A 158 -2.04 4.46 15.11
N PRO A 159 -1.55 5.39 14.27
CA PRO A 159 -0.61 5.07 13.19
C PRO A 159 0.75 4.55 13.68
N PHE A 160 1.11 4.77 14.95
CA PHE A 160 2.40 4.33 15.51
C PHE A 160 2.37 2.92 16.13
N GLU A 161 1.27 2.18 15.97
CA GLU A 161 1.03 0.85 16.56
C GLU A 161 2.22 -0.11 16.39
N ASN A 162 2.85 -0.09 15.23
CA ASN A 162 4.00 -0.93 14.90
C ASN A 162 5.26 -0.11 14.55
N SER A 163 5.47 1.02 15.26
CA SER A 163 6.58 1.94 14.97
C SER A 163 7.96 1.27 14.94
N ALA A 164 8.21 0.24 15.77
CA ALA A 164 9.49 -0.49 15.74
C ALA A 164 9.70 -1.26 14.43
N LEU A 165 8.63 -1.87 13.87
CA LEU A 165 8.66 -2.48 12.54
C LEU A 165 8.88 -1.41 11.45
N PHE A 166 8.24 -0.25 11.57
CA PHE A 166 8.39 0.83 10.59
C PHE A 166 9.79 1.41 10.58
N GLU A 167 10.38 1.64 11.75
CA GLU A 167 11.77 2.06 11.90
C GLU A 167 12.72 1.02 11.28
N TYR A 168 12.48 -0.27 11.55
CA TYR A 168 13.26 -1.36 10.97
C TYR A 168 13.16 -1.40 9.45
N LEU A 169 11.98 -1.31 8.87
CA LEU A 169 11.79 -1.31 7.42
C LEU A 169 12.37 -0.03 6.79
N ALA A 170 12.18 1.14 7.41
CA ALA A 170 12.72 2.39 6.90
C ALA A 170 14.24 2.40 6.87
N CYS A 171 14.92 1.91 7.93
CA CYS A 171 16.37 1.80 7.90
C CYS A 171 16.90 0.80 6.87
N HIS A 172 16.04 -0.10 6.37
CA HIS A 172 16.34 -1.04 5.27
C HIS A 172 15.91 -0.54 3.89
N GLY A 173 15.50 0.73 3.76
CA GLY A 173 15.24 1.36 2.48
C GLY A 173 13.81 1.20 2.00
N TYR A 174 12.84 1.47 2.86
CA TYR A 174 11.42 1.58 2.55
C TYR A 174 10.85 2.90 3.07
N ILE A 175 9.81 3.41 2.41
CA ILE A 175 8.97 4.48 2.94
C ILE A 175 7.69 3.83 3.46
N ILE A 176 7.36 4.08 4.74
CA ILE A 176 6.16 3.53 5.36
C ILE A 176 5.18 4.67 5.64
N GLY A 177 3.96 4.58 5.11
CA GLY A 177 2.87 5.50 5.39
C GLY A 177 1.78 4.82 6.21
N ALA A 178 1.35 5.44 7.30
CA ALA A 178 0.26 4.96 8.13
C ALA A 178 -0.63 6.12 8.60
N SER A 179 -1.93 5.87 8.74
CA SER A 179 -2.88 6.77 9.38
C SER A 179 -3.64 6.05 10.47
N ARG A 180 -4.35 6.79 11.32
CA ARG A 180 -5.24 6.18 12.32
C ARG A 180 -6.30 5.32 11.65
N SER A 181 -6.60 4.16 12.26
CA SER A 181 -7.74 3.32 11.89
C SER A 181 -9.04 3.99 12.38
N SER A 182 -9.70 4.71 11.48
CA SER A 182 -10.91 5.50 11.76
C SER A 182 -12.09 5.02 10.92
N GLY A 183 -13.29 5.05 11.49
CA GLY A 183 -14.53 4.73 10.79
C GLY A 183 -14.89 5.73 9.68
N PRO A 184 -15.96 5.47 8.94
CA PRO A 184 -16.36 6.34 7.83
C PRO A 184 -16.85 7.72 8.25
N GLU A 185 -17.50 7.83 9.42
CA GLU A 185 -18.17 9.07 9.90
C GLU A 185 -17.59 9.57 11.22
N THR A 186 -16.81 8.76 11.93
CA THR A 186 -16.25 9.08 13.24
C THR A 186 -14.83 8.58 13.37
N ARG A 187 -14.14 8.98 14.44
CA ARG A 187 -12.82 8.42 14.77
C ARG A 187 -12.89 6.95 15.21
N GLU A 188 -14.05 6.50 15.68
CA GLU A 188 -14.24 5.12 16.07
C GLU A 188 -14.52 4.24 14.84
N MET A 189 -13.72 3.19 14.67
CA MET A 189 -13.88 2.22 13.61
C MET A 189 -15.16 1.41 13.82
N SER A 190 -15.83 0.99 12.73
CA SER A 190 -16.93 0.03 12.77
C SER A 190 -16.48 -1.34 12.25
N MET A 191 -17.00 -2.41 12.89
CA MET A 191 -16.73 -3.81 12.47
C MET A 191 -17.71 -4.24 11.36
N ASP A 192 -17.77 -3.48 10.28
CA ASP A 192 -18.64 -3.73 9.14
C ASP A 192 -17.94 -3.39 7.83
N LEU A 193 -18.66 -3.54 6.74
CA LEU A 193 -18.16 -3.21 5.41
C LEU A 193 -17.73 -1.74 5.30
N ALA A 194 -18.48 -0.82 5.89
CA ALA A 194 -18.17 0.61 5.81
C ALA A 194 -16.86 0.95 6.53
N GLY A 195 -16.59 0.30 7.65
CA GLY A 195 -15.34 0.45 8.40
C GLY A 195 -14.12 -0.07 7.62
N VAL A 196 -14.22 -1.27 7.06
CA VAL A 196 -13.13 -1.81 6.23
C VAL A 196 -12.89 -0.95 5.00
N GLU A 197 -13.95 -0.50 4.34
CA GLU A 197 -13.86 0.38 3.19
C GLU A 197 -13.22 1.73 3.52
N ALA A 198 -13.54 2.30 4.68
CA ALA A 198 -12.90 3.53 5.15
C ALA A 198 -11.39 3.34 5.32
N SER A 199 -10.97 2.24 5.95
CA SER A 199 -9.56 1.90 6.13
C SER A 199 -8.82 1.73 4.80
N VAL A 200 -9.39 0.97 3.87
CA VAL A 200 -8.77 0.73 2.55
C VAL A 200 -8.63 2.04 1.77
N ARG A 201 -9.66 2.89 1.78
CA ARG A 201 -9.61 4.21 1.12
C ARG A 201 -8.64 5.17 1.78
N ASP A 202 -8.42 5.07 3.08
CA ASP A 202 -7.37 5.83 3.74
C ASP A 202 -5.97 5.34 3.30
N MET A 203 -5.78 4.03 3.11
CA MET A 203 -4.54 3.49 2.52
C MET A 203 -4.29 4.00 1.10
N GLU A 204 -5.34 4.07 0.26
CA GLU A 204 -5.25 4.65 -1.10
C GLU A 204 -4.89 6.14 -1.06
N LEU A 205 -5.49 6.90 -0.12
CA LEU A 205 -5.19 8.31 0.07
C LEU A 205 -3.74 8.54 0.55
N ILE A 206 -3.20 7.64 1.38
CA ILE A 206 -1.78 7.68 1.77
C ILE A 206 -0.89 7.51 0.53
N LEU A 207 -1.18 6.56 -0.34
CA LEU A 207 -0.42 6.36 -1.59
C LEU A 207 -0.48 7.61 -2.48
N ASP A 208 -1.67 8.21 -2.63
CA ASP A 208 -1.84 9.44 -3.40
C ASP A 208 -1.03 10.60 -2.79
N SER A 209 -1.05 10.75 -1.47
CA SER A 209 -0.31 11.81 -0.76
C SER A 209 1.22 11.71 -0.91
N LEU A 210 1.74 10.51 -1.19
CA LEU A 210 3.16 10.27 -1.41
C LEU A 210 3.58 10.45 -2.88
N HIS A 211 2.65 10.78 -3.77
CA HIS A 211 2.95 10.98 -5.20
C HIS A 211 3.86 12.20 -5.44
N GLU A 212 3.81 13.18 -4.56
CA GLU A 212 4.67 14.38 -4.62
C GLU A 212 6.04 14.21 -3.94
N ASP A 213 6.31 13.03 -3.36
CA ASP A 213 7.61 12.71 -2.75
C ASP A 213 8.56 12.11 -3.79
N ASP A 214 9.55 12.87 -4.22
CA ASP A 214 10.55 12.46 -5.22
C ASP A 214 11.32 11.17 -4.83
N ASN A 215 11.33 10.79 -3.56
CA ASN A 215 11.96 9.58 -3.08
C ASN A 215 11.02 8.36 -3.05
N ALA A 216 9.70 8.55 -3.18
CA ALA A 216 8.73 7.48 -3.16
C ALA A 216 8.59 6.78 -4.52
N ASP A 217 8.80 5.47 -4.55
CA ASP A 217 8.58 4.65 -5.73
C ASP A 217 7.22 3.96 -5.67
N LEU A 218 6.22 4.62 -6.20
CA LEU A 218 4.84 4.12 -6.26
C LEU A 218 4.61 3.04 -7.34
N ALA A 219 5.62 2.69 -8.13
CA ALA A 219 5.60 1.51 -8.97
C ALA A 219 5.94 0.22 -8.18
N ARG A 220 6.45 0.36 -6.96
CA ARG A 220 6.81 -0.74 -6.05
C ARG A 220 6.11 -0.55 -4.71
N VAL A 221 4.87 -1.04 -4.61
CA VAL A 221 4.00 -0.84 -3.47
C VAL A 221 3.77 -2.14 -2.70
N GLY A 222 3.89 -2.08 -1.39
CA GLY A 222 3.44 -3.10 -0.46
C GLY A 222 2.29 -2.60 0.43
N ALA A 223 1.47 -3.52 0.89
CA ALA A 223 0.45 -3.27 1.90
C ALA A 223 0.73 -4.11 3.14
N ALA A 224 0.52 -3.56 4.31
CA ALA A 224 0.67 -4.29 5.56
C ALA A 224 -0.41 -3.88 6.56
N GLY A 225 -0.70 -4.76 7.52
CA GLY A 225 -1.62 -4.42 8.59
C GLY A 225 -1.66 -5.47 9.68
N PHE A 226 -2.11 -5.06 10.86
CA PHE A 226 -2.31 -5.92 12.01
C PHE A 226 -3.80 -6.07 12.33
N SER A 227 -4.25 -7.28 12.67
CA SER A 227 -5.62 -7.55 13.08
C SER A 227 -6.63 -7.09 11.99
N TRP A 228 -7.51 -6.12 12.30
CA TRP A 228 -8.42 -5.50 11.33
C TRP A 228 -7.69 -4.86 10.15
N GLY A 229 -6.51 -4.29 10.39
CA GLY A 229 -5.64 -3.76 9.35
C GLY A 229 -5.11 -4.81 8.40
N GLY A 230 -4.91 -6.06 8.85
CA GLY A 230 -4.52 -7.19 7.99
C GLY A 230 -5.58 -7.50 6.92
N LEU A 231 -6.87 -7.48 7.30
CA LEU A 231 -8.00 -7.58 6.37
C LEU A 231 -7.99 -6.42 5.36
N SER A 232 -7.78 -5.19 5.84
CA SER A 232 -7.73 -4.00 4.97
C SER A 232 -6.58 -4.07 3.97
N ALA A 233 -5.39 -4.52 4.41
CA ALA A 233 -4.23 -4.71 3.54
C ALA A 233 -4.48 -5.79 2.47
N ALA A 234 -5.11 -6.92 2.84
CA ALA A 234 -5.49 -7.96 1.91
C ALA A 234 -6.48 -7.44 0.84
N LEU A 235 -7.52 -6.72 1.27
CA LEU A 235 -8.51 -6.15 0.34
C LEU A 235 -7.88 -5.10 -0.60
N LEU A 236 -6.98 -4.24 -0.10
CA LEU A 236 -6.22 -3.34 -0.96
C LEU A 236 -5.40 -4.10 -1.99
N GLY A 237 -4.71 -5.19 -1.59
CA GLY A 237 -3.94 -6.04 -2.49
C GLY A 237 -4.78 -6.71 -3.58
N MET A 238 -6.05 -7.03 -3.29
CA MET A 238 -6.97 -7.62 -4.26
C MET A 238 -7.46 -6.62 -5.32
N ARG A 239 -7.55 -5.32 -4.97
CA ARG A 239 -8.12 -4.30 -5.86
C ARG A 239 -7.11 -3.32 -6.47
N ASN A 240 -5.96 -3.13 -5.84
CA ASN A 240 -4.93 -2.23 -6.36
C ASN A 240 -3.81 -3.02 -7.04
N PHE A 241 -3.74 -2.91 -8.36
CA PHE A 241 -2.79 -3.65 -9.20
C PHE A 241 -1.32 -3.28 -8.95
N ASN A 242 -1.03 -2.15 -8.32
CA ASN A 242 0.34 -1.75 -7.99
C ASN A 242 0.84 -2.39 -6.69
N VAL A 243 -0.04 -3.01 -5.90
CA VAL A 243 0.36 -3.73 -4.68
C VAL A 243 0.94 -5.09 -5.06
N GLN A 244 2.23 -5.28 -4.80
CA GLN A 244 3.02 -6.46 -5.17
C GLN A 244 3.38 -7.34 -3.96
N ALA A 245 3.14 -6.85 -2.76
CA ALA A 245 3.38 -7.61 -1.53
C ALA A 245 2.37 -7.22 -0.46
N VAL A 246 1.80 -8.21 0.21
CA VAL A 246 0.84 -8.01 1.30
C VAL A 246 1.33 -8.75 2.54
N LEU A 247 1.38 -8.05 3.67
CA LEU A 247 1.71 -8.61 4.98
C LEU A 247 0.50 -8.49 5.91
N ALA A 248 -0.04 -9.61 6.36
CA ALA A 248 -1.07 -9.68 7.38
C ALA A 248 -0.47 -10.21 8.69
N LEU A 249 -0.48 -9.37 9.74
CA LEU A 249 -0.02 -9.72 11.07
C LEU A 249 -1.23 -10.07 11.92
N ASP A 250 -1.37 -11.34 12.27
CA ASP A 250 -2.50 -11.94 13.00
C ASP A 250 -3.85 -11.36 12.56
N GLY A 251 -4.04 -11.36 11.23
CA GLY A 251 -5.10 -10.65 10.53
C GLY A 251 -6.49 -11.23 10.82
N THR A 252 -7.50 -10.38 10.75
CA THR A 252 -8.89 -10.80 10.99
C THR A 252 -9.35 -11.83 9.95
N LEU A 253 -8.86 -11.73 8.72
CA LEU A 253 -9.25 -12.61 7.62
C LEU A 253 -8.86 -14.07 7.86
N GLU A 254 -7.74 -14.30 8.55
CA GLU A 254 -7.24 -15.63 8.87
C GLU A 254 -8.05 -16.32 9.96
N HIS A 255 -8.74 -15.54 10.81
CA HIS A 255 -9.43 -16.04 12.01
C HIS A 255 -10.95 -15.96 11.95
N SER A 256 -11.53 -15.22 11.01
CA SER A 256 -12.96 -14.93 11.00
C SER A 256 -13.50 -14.81 9.58
N GLU A 257 -14.68 -15.38 9.36
CA GLU A 257 -15.49 -15.09 8.19
C GLU A 257 -16.15 -13.71 8.38
N ILE A 258 -16.11 -12.89 7.34
CA ILE A 258 -16.77 -11.60 7.30
C ILE A 258 -17.65 -11.55 6.04
N PRO A 259 -18.81 -12.20 6.06
CA PRO A 259 -19.64 -12.40 4.88
C PRO A 259 -19.95 -11.10 4.13
N ALA A 260 -20.25 -10.02 4.86
CA ALA A 260 -20.53 -8.73 4.24
C ALA A 260 -19.36 -8.13 3.44
N VAL A 261 -18.11 -8.50 3.76
CA VAL A 261 -16.91 -8.11 3.01
C VAL A 261 -16.66 -9.11 1.89
N GLU A 262 -16.81 -10.41 2.17
CA GLU A 262 -16.52 -11.49 1.22
C GLU A 262 -17.50 -11.54 0.05
N GLU A 263 -18.74 -11.08 0.26
CA GLU A 263 -19.75 -10.95 -0.77
C GLU A 263 -19.55 -9.73 -1.69
N LYS A 264 -18.56 -8.85 -1.38
CA LYS A 264 -18.25 -7.74 -2.28
C LYS A 264 -17.60 -8.24 -3.57
N HIS A 265 -17.93 -7.56 -4.66
CA HIS A 265 -17.38 -7.88 -5.99
C HIS A 265 -15.87 -7.68 -6.10
N ASP A 266 -15.25 -6.86 -5.24
CA ASP A 266 -13.81 -6.59 -5.19
C ASP A 266 -13.05 -7.44 -4.15
N PHE A 267 -13.75 -8.28 -3.37
CA PHE A 267 -13.12 -9.33 -2.58
C PHE A 267 -12.83 -10.55 -3.46
N VAL A 268 -11.67 -10.52 -4.08
CA VAL A 268 -11.29 -11.51 -5.11
C VAL A 268 -9.86 -11.99 -4.83
N PRO A 269 -9.65 -13.01 -3.95
CA PRO A 269 -8.32 -13.49 -3.56
C PRO A 269 -7.42 -13.85 -4.74
N ARG A 270 -7.99 -14.37 -5.84
CA ARG A 270 -7.23 -14.67 -7.07
C ARG A 270 -6.56 -13.46 -7.71
N ARG A 271 -6.94 -12.23 -7.34
CA ARG A 271 -6.32 -10.99 -7.82
C ARG A 271 -5.10 -10.55 -7.02
N LEU A 272 -4.82 -11.17 -5.89
CA LEU A 272 -3.55 -10.96 -5.18
C LEU A 272 -2.37 -11.27 -6.09
N ARG A 273 -1.33 -10.45 -6.00
CA ARG A 273 -0.14 -10.52 -6.86
C ARG A 273 1.14 -10.53 -6.05
N GLY A 274 2.20 -11.00 -6.67
CA GLY A 274 3.52 -11.06 -6.05
C GLY A 274 3.55 -11.97 -4.85
N GLY A 275 3.52 -11.44 -3.62
CA GLY A 275 3.56 -12.23 -2.39
C GLY A 275 2.53 -11.83 -1.36
N TYR A 276 1.87 -12.82 -0.75
CA TYR A 276 1.02 -12.66 0.43
C TYR A 276 1.62 -13.42 1.60
N LEU A 277 1.94 -12.74 2.69
CA LEU A 277 2.46 -13.34 3.90
C LEU A 277 1.49 -13.10 5.06
N ALA A 278 0.87 -14.17 5.54
CA ALA A 278 0.11 -14.18 6.79
C ALA A 278 1.00 -14.73 7.91
N ILE A 279 1.13 -13.98 9.01
CA ILE A 279 1.81 -14.43 10.21
C ILE A 279 0.79 -14.40 11.35
N VAL A 280 0.47 -15.57 11.91
CA VAL A 280 -0.57 -15.73 12.93
C VAL A 280 -0.01 -16.26 14.25
N GLY A 281 -0.74 -16.03 15.35
CA GLY A 281 -0.37 -16.41 16.70
C GLY A 281 -0.85 -17.81 17.11
N ASP A 282 -1.20 -17.93 18.38
CA ASP A 282 -1.60 -19.18 19.06
C ASP A 282 -2.89 -19.79 18.51
N ARG A 283 -3.78 -18.98 17.93
CA ARG A 283 -5.04 -19.47 17.35
C ARG A 283 -4.78 -20.12 15.99
N GLU A 284 -5.39 -21.30 15.80
CA GLU A 284 -5.41 -21.93 14.48
C GLU A 284 -6.14 -21.03 13.48
N PRO A 285 -5.56 -20.74 12.30
CA PRO A 285 -6.27 -20.03 11.28
C PRO A 285 -7.45 -20.85 10.76
N SER A 286 -8.61 -20.23 10.62
CA SER A 286 -9.81 -20.88 10.08
C SER A 286 -9.83 -20.86 8.54
N ARG A 287 -8.94 -20.10 7.91
CA ARG A 287 -8.90 -19.86 6.48
C ARG A 287 -7.46 -19.72 5.96
N SER A 288 -7.25 -20.20 4.76
CA SER A 288 -6.08 -19.92 3.93
C SER A 288 -6.54 -19.26 2.62
N LEU A 289 -5.87 -18.20 2.18
CA LEU A 289 -6.09 -17.61 0.85
C LEU A 289 -5.37 -18.40 -0.25
N GLY A 290 -4.51 -19.37 0.12
CA GLY A 290 -3.65 -20.08 -0.81
C GLY A 290 -4.38 -20.89 -1.88
N ASP A 291 -5.58 -21.37 -1.58
CA ASP A 291 -6.35 -22.22 -2.50
C ASP A 291 -7.04 -21.38 -3.60
N ASP A 292 -7.26 -20.10 -3.36
CA ASP A 292 -7.95 -19.18 -4.28
C ASP A 292 -6.98 -18.22 -5.01
N ALA A 293 -5.79 -17.98 -4.48
CA ALA A 293 -4.80 -17.08 -5.08
C ALA A 293 -4.14 -17.72 -6.31
N LEU A 294 -4.26 -17.06 -7.47
CA LEU A 294 -3.68 -17.56 -8.72
C LEU A 294 -2.34 -16.90 -9.05
N TYR A 295 -2.16 -15.64 -8.70
CA TYR A 295 -1.06 -14.78 -9.17
C TYR A 295 -0.11 -14.35 -8.06
N ALA A 296 -0.31 -14.84 -6.83
CA ALA A 296 0.56 -14.54 -5.70
C ALA A 296 1.19 -15.82 -5.14
N ASP A 297 2.45 -15.72 -4.72
CA ASP A 297 3.02 -16.69 -3.82
C ASP A 297 2.41 -16.49 -2.43
N ILE A 298 1.98 -17.55 -1.78
CA ILE A 298 1.32 -17.52 -0.47
C ILE A 298 2.23 -18.11 0.58
N PHE A 299 2.40 -17.37 1.67
CA PHE A 299 3.17 -17.76 2.82
C PHE A 299 2.31 -17.64 4.07
N GLU A 300 2.23 -18.71 4.83
CA GLU A 300 1.50 -18.79 6.09
C GLU A 300 2.45 -19.26 7.18
N LEU A 301 2.70 -18.39 8.15
CA LEU A 301 3.57 -18.66 9.28
C LEU A 301 2.73 -18.62 10.57
N ARG A 302 2.84 -19.64 11.40
CA ARG A 302 2.18 -19.66 12.69
C ARG A 302 3.20 -19.75 13.81
N TYR A 303 3.01 -18.89 14.81
CA TYR A 303 3.79 -18.80 16.03
C TYR A 303 2.91 -19.24 17.20
N PRO A 304 2.87 -20.54 17.55
CA PRO A 304 1.93 -21.06 18.57
C PRO A 304 2.12 -20.46 19.96
N ASP A 305 3.29 -19.94 20.24
CA ASP A 305 3.64 -19.34 21.52
C ASP A 305 3.35 -17.84 21.61
N LEU A 306 2.90 -17.19 20.51
CA LEU A 306 2.55 -15.77 20.47
C LEU A 306 1.04 -15.56 20.59
N GLN A 307 0.67 -14.53 21.32
CA GLN A 307 -0.71 -14.07 21.46
C GLN A 307 -0.97 -12.90 20.52
N HIS A 308 -2.23 -12.57 20.27
CA HIS A 308 -2.65 -11.52 19.34
C HIS A 308 -1.90 -10.19 19.50
N TRP A 309 -1.68 -9.74 20.73
CA TRP A 309 -1.01 -8.48 21.01
C TRP A 309 0.52 -8.51 20.89
N ASP A 310 1.13 -9.69 20.66
CA ASP A 310 2.59 -9.81 20.44
C ASP A 310 3.01 -9.45 19.01
N PHE A 311 2.07 -9.04 18.15
CA PHE A 311 2.32 -8.63 16.77
C PHE A 311 2.41 -7.11 16.58
N ALA A 312 2.18 -6.34 17.62
CA ALA A 312 2.23 -4.88 17.59
C ALA A 312 3.19 -4.32 18.63
N SER A 313 4.17 -3.54 18.22
CA SER A 313 5.24 -3.05 19.11
C SER A 313 4.73 -2.17 20.25
N ASP A 314 3.68 -1.39 20.03
CA ASP A 314 3.06 -0.58 21.11
C ASP A 314 2.37 -1.46 22.15
N LEU A 315 1.64 -2.47 21.72
CA LEU A 315 0.99 -3.42 22.64
C LEU A 315 2.00 -4.22 23.46
N ILE A 316 3.12 -4.63 22.86
CA ILE A 316 4.23 -5.29 23.56
C ILE A 316 4.82 -4.32 24.62
N ARG A 317 5.05 -3.05 24.28
CA ARG A 317 5.52 -2.03 25.24
C ARG A 317 4.56 -1.87 26.41
N ILE A 318 3.26 -1.76 26.14
CA ILE A 318 2.24 -1.64 27.18
C ILE A 318 2.24 -2.86 28.12
N GLN A 319 2.35 -4.07 27.58
CA GLN A 319 2.40 -5.29 28.38
C GLN A 319 3.63 -5.35 29.31
N VAL A 320 4.80 -5.01 28.81
CA VAL A 320 6.05 -4.96 29.60
C VAL A 320 5.91 -3.99 30.80
N HIS A 321 5.04 -2.97 30.66
CA HIS A 321 4.80 -1.98 31.69
C HIS A 321 3.48 -2.18 32.45
N SER A 322 2.81 -3.32 32.27
CA SER A 322 1.56 -3.64 32.97
C SER A 322 1.80 -4.13 34.41
N ALA A 323 0.74 -4.17 35.22
CA ALA A 323 0.80 -4.70 36.59
C ALA A 323 1.12 -6.19 36.65
N GLY A 324 0.78 -6.94 35.60
CA GLY A 324 1.10 -8.38 35.40
C GLY A 324 2.28 -8.53 34.43
N GLU A 325 3.41 -7.88 34.68
CA GLU A 325 4.58 -7.96 33.80
C GLU A 325 4.87 -9.39 33.42
N PRO A 326 5.08 -9.68 32.11
CA PRO A 326 5.61 -10.96 31.68
C PRO A 326 6.96 -11.20 32.36
N ASP A 327 7.25 -12.44 32.74
CA ASP A 327 8.55 -12.83 33.25
C ASP A 327 9.65 -12.61 32.20
N ALA A 328 10.90 -12.73 32.64
CA ALA A 328 12.05 -12.47 31.77
C ALA A 328 12.10 -13.42 30.55
N ASP A 329 11.67 -14.67 30.73
CA ASP A 329 11.70 -15.68 29.66
C ASP A 329 10.65 -15.36 28.60
N ARG A 330 9.42 -14.95 29.02
CA ARG A 330 8.37 -14.51 28.09
C ARG A 330 8.77 -13.23 27.32
N ARG A 331 9.40 -12.28 28.00
CA ARG A 331 9.89 -11.06 27.34
C ARG A 331 10.96 -11.36 26.29
N ALA A 332 11.90 -12.24 26.62
CA ALA A 332 12.94 -12.66 25.69
C ALA A 332 12.34 -13.40 24.47
N LEU A 333 11.37 -14.29 24.71
CA LEU A 333 10.68 -14.98 23.63
C LEU A 333 9.95 -14.01 22.70
N VAL A 334 9.20 -13.04 23.23
CA VAL A 334 8.44 -12.06 22.45
C VAL A 334 9.37 -11.14 21.65
N ASP A 335 10.46 -10.64 22.27
CA ASP A 335 11.43 -9.80 21.56
C ASP A 335 12.10 -10.57 20.40
N GLU A 336 12.52 -11.79 20.65
CA GLU A 336 13.15 -12.63 19.63
C GLU A 336 12.18 -12.98 18.50
N ALA A 337 10.94 -13.35 18.84
CA ALA A 337 9.90 -13.65 17.86
C ALA A 337 9.52 -12.42 17.03
N TYR A 338 9.38 -11.26 17.68
CA TYR A 338 9.10 -10.01 16.98
C TYR A 338 10.24 -9.63 15.99
N GLY A 339 11.50 -9.85 16.40
CA GLY A 339 12.65 -9.69 15.50
C GLY A 339 12.60 -10.61 14.28
N LEU A 340 12.17 -11.85 14.46
CA LEU A 340 11.97 -12.80 13.35
C LEU A 340 10.82 -12.37 12.45
N ILE A 341 9.69 -11.93 13.01
CA ILE A 341 8.54 -11.40 12.25
C ILE A 341 8.97 -10.20 11.41
N ALA A 342 9.71 -9.26 11.98
CA ALA A 342 10.20 -8.11 11.25
C ALA A 342 11.18 -8.51 10.13
N TYR A 343 12.03 -9.49 10.37
CA TYR A 343 12.92 -10.04 9.36
C TYR A 343 12.14 -10.73 8.21
N GLN A 344 11.12 -11.54 8.52
CA GLN A 344 10.27 -12.20 7.53
C GLN A 344 9.47 -11.19 6.71
N ALA A 345 8.94 -10.13 7.36
CA ALA A 345 8.32 -9.00 6.68
C ALA A 345 9.29 -8.35 5.68
N ARG A 346 10.55 -8.13 6.08
CA ARG A 346 11.57 -7.61 5.17
C ARG A 346 11.91 -8.59 4.04
N LEU A 347 12.00 -9.89 4.30
CA LEU A 347 12.19 -10.88 3.23
C LEU A 347 11.09 -10.78 2.17
N LEU A 348 9.82 -10.68 2.59
CA LEU A 348 8.69 -10.48 1.68
C LEU A 348 8.89 -9.22 0.83
N PHE A 349 9.10 -8.07 1.46
CA PHE A 349 9.21 -6.81 0.73
C PHE A 349 10.47 -6.74 -0.12
N ASP A 350 11.62 -7.27 0.32
CA ASP A 350 12.82 -7.36 -0.49
C ASP A 350 12.58 -8.27 -1.73
N ALA A 351 11.86 -9.40 -1.57
CA ALA A 351 11.56 -10.32 -2.66
C ALA A 351 10.70 -9.67 -3.75
N TYR A 352 9.60 -9.03 -3.37
CA TYR A 352 8.59 -8.58 -4.32
C TYR A 352 8.68 -7.10 -4.69
N LEU A 353 9.24 -6.24 -3.83
CA LEU A 353 9.39 -4.82 -4.13
C LEU A 353 10.80 -4.46 -4.62
N LYS A 354 11.83 -5.27 -4.28
CA LYS A 354 13.20 -5.07 -4.74
C LYS A 354 13.70 -6.16 -5.70
N GLY A 355 12.84 -7.13 -6.03
CA GLY A 355 13.18 -8.21 -6.96
C GLY A 355 14.26 -9.15 -6.44
N ASN A 356 14.35 -9.36 -5.13
CA ASN A 356 15.36 -10.24 -4.54
C ASN A 356 14.89 -11.71 -4.57
N GLU A 357 15.24 -12.42 -5.65
CA GLU A 357 14.89 -13.82 -5.85
C GLU A 357 15.44 -14.75 -4.76
N VAL A 358 16.59 -14.41 -4.15
CA VAL A 358 17.14 -15.22 -3.04
C VAL A 358 16.22 -15.16 -1.84
N ASN A 359 15.69 -13.99 -1.50
CA ASN A 359 14.74 -13.82 -0.41
C ASN A 359 13.41 -14.52 -0.71
N ARG A 360 12.97 -14.49 -1.96
CA ARG A 360 11.78 -15.23 -2.42
C ARG A 360 11.95 -16.74 -2.22
N GLU A 361 13.07 -17.29 -2.62
CA GLU A 361 13.36 -18.73 -2.45
C GLU A 361 13.49 -19.10 -0.96
N VAL A 362 14.04 -18.23 -0.11
CA VAL A 362 14.05 -18.44 1.33
C VAL A 362 12.64 -18.56 1.91
N LEU A 363 11.71 -17.72 1.46
CA LEU A 363 10.31 -17.78 1.88
C LEU A 363 9.61 -19.05 1.37
N LEU A 364 9.91 -19.49 0.13
CA LEU A 364 9.27 -20.64 -0.51
C LEU A 364 9.79 -21.99 -0.02
N GLU A 365 11.08 -22.11 0.21
CA GLU A 365 11.76 -23.38 0.49
C GLU A 365 12.49 -23.39 1.84
N GLY A 366 12.65 -22.19 2.43
CA GLY A 366 13.42 -22.00 3.65
C GLY A 366 12.77 -22.71 4.84
N ASP A 367 13.57 -23.47 5.56
CA ASP A 367 13.17 -23.91 6.90
C ASP A 367 13.28 -22.70 7.84
N MET A 368 12.15 -21.99 8.01
CA MET A 368 12.08 -20.82 8.91
C MET A 368 12.45 -21.17 10.35
N ARG A 369 12.41 -22.46 10.73
CA ARG A 369 12.88 -22.97 12.01
C ARG A 369 14.39 -22.91 12.15
N ALA A 370 15.13 -22.92 11.02
CA ALA A 370 16.59 -22.82 11.05
C ALA A 370 17.09 -21.43 11.44
N MET A 371 16.24 -20.39 11.42
CA MET A 371 16.61 -19.05 11.84
C MET A 371 16.79 -18.93 13.36
N ASN A 372 15.99 -19.65 14.14
CA ASN A 372 16.14 -19.80 15.58
C ASN A 372 15.49 -21.11 16.06
N SER A 373 16.30 -21.96 16.67
CA SER A 373 15.86 -23.28 17.15
C SER A 373 14.99 -23.23 18.41
N ALA A 374 14.91 -22.10 19.10
CA ALA A 374 14.14 -21.93 20.34
C ALA A 374 12.69 -21.53 20.07
N ILE A 375 12.40 -20.93 18.91
CA ILE A 375 11.05 -20.49 18.53
C ILE A 375 10.41 -21.53 17.62
N VAL A 376 9.22 -21.98 18.00
CA VAL A 376 8.41 -22.88 17.16
C VAL A 376 7.71 -22.04 16.09
N ILE A 377 7.95 -22.37 14.82
CA ILE A 377 7.24 -21.78 13.69
C ILE A 377 6.68 -22.91 12.83
N GLU A 378 5.40 -22.87 12.58
CA GLU A 378 4.75 -23.73 11.60
C GLU A 378 4.63 -22.95 10.29
N ASN A 379 5.03 -23.53 9.17
CA ASN A 379 5.01 -22.84 7.88
C ASN A 379 4.32 -23.64 6.78
N ARG A 380 3.60 -22.93 5.94
CA ARG A 380 3.07 -23.40 4.66
C ARG A 380 3.42 -22.36 3.60
N ALA A 381 3.87 -22.83 2.46
CA ALA A 381 4.13 -21.95 1.31
C ALA A 381 3.56 -22.58 0.03
N ALA A 382 3.05 -21.75 -0.85
CA ALA A 382 2.55 -22.16 -2.17
C ALA A 382 3.00 -21.13 -3.21
N ARG A 383 3.52 -21.63 -4.34
CA ARG A 383 3.88 -20.76 -5.48
C ARG A 383 2.64 -20.32 -6.23
N ALA A 384 2.68 -19.13 -6.82
CA ALA A 384 1.68 -18.66 -7.75
C ALA A 384 1.45 -19.69 -8.87
N ALA A 385 0.19 -20.00 -9.14
CA ALA A 385 -0.18 -20.96 -10.18
C ALA A 385 0.02 -20.40 -11.60
N LEU A 386 -0.07 -19.07 -11.73
CA LEU A 386 0.01 -18.34 -13.00
C LEU A 386 0.85 -17.07 -12.82
N PRO A 387 1.52 -16.60 -13.91
CA PRO A 387 2.15 -15.29 -13.88
C PRO A 387 1.09 -14.19 -13.68
N ALA A 388 1.43 -13.19 -12.88
CA ALA A 388 0.54 -12.07 -12.62
C ALA A 388 0.19 -11.32 -13.92
N PRO A 389 -1.08 -10.91 -14.11
CA PRO A 389 -1.44 -10.02 -15.20
C PRO A 389 -0.66 -8.70 -15.11
N PRO A 390 -0.38 -8.03 -16.23
CA PRO A 390 0.27 -6.72 -16.18
C PRO A 390 -0.59 -5.73 -15.40
N SER A 391 0.05 -4.74 -14.80
CA SER A 391 -0.65 -3.57 -14.28
C SER A 391 -1.33 -2.80 -15.43
N PRO A 392 -2.32 -1.94 -15.13
CA PRO A 392 -2.93 -1.09 -16.17
C PRO A 392 -1.91 -0.25 -16.94
N ALA A 393 -0.87 0.26 -16.28
CA ALA A 393 0.19 1.04 -16.91
C ALA A 393 1.08 0.19 -17.85
N GLU A 394 1.43 -1.02 -17.42
CA GLU A 394 2.17 -1.98 -18.25
C GLU A 394 1.33 -2.42 -19.44
N PHE A 395 0.05 -2.70 -19.24
CA PHE A 395 -0.87 -3.06 -20.32
C PHE A 395 -1.07 -1.92 -21.31
N ALA A 396 -1.22 -0.67 -20.85
CA ALA A 396 -1.27 0.52 -21.71
C ALA A 396 0.02 0.68 -22.52
N THR A 397 1.18 0.34 -21.95
CA THR A 397 2.44 0.32 -22.68
C THR A 397 2.46 -0.78 -23.74
N LEU A 398 2.00 -1.97 -23.39
CA LEU A 398 1.90 -3.11 -24.32
C LEU A 398 0.96 -2.79 -25.49
N LEU A 399 -0.20 -2.16 -25.24
CA LEU A 399 -1.11 -1.69 -26.29
C LEU A 399 -0.42 -0.79 -27.32
N ARG A 400 0.53 0.03 -26.90
CA ARG A 400 1.25 0.96 -27.79
C ARG A 400 2.42 0.30 -28.54
N THR A 401 2.99 -0.76 -27.98
CA THR A 401 4.22 -1.40 -28.49
C THR A 401 3.93 -2.69 -29.26
N ASP A 402 2.97 -3.50 -28.79
CA ASP A 402 2.59 -4.79 -29.38
C ASP A 402 1.13 -5.14 -29.10
N VAL A 403 0.23 -4.71 -29.99
CA VAL A 403 -1.23 -4.91 -29.83
C VAL A 403 -1.61 -6.39 -29.89
N GLU A 404 -0.88 -7.21 -30.64
CA GLU A 404 -1.17 -8.64 -30.73
C GLU A 404 -0.81 -9.35 -29.44
N GLU A 405 0.32 -9.02 -28.81
CA GLU A 405 0.66 -9.53 -27.50
C GLU A 405 -0.34 -9.03 -26.44
N ALA A 406 -0.77 -7.75 -26.50
CA ALA A 406 -1.82 -7.22 -25.62
C ALA A 406 -3.13 -8.03 -25.75
N ARG A 407 -3.52 -8.42 -26.96
CA ARG A 407 -4.67 -9.29 -27.24
C ARG A 407 -4.54 -10.66 -26.57
N LEU A 408 -3.36 -11.30 -26.69
CA LEU A 408 -3.09 -12.60 -26.08
C LEU A 408 -3.13 -12.52 -24.54
N VAL A 409 -2.51 -11.50 -23.97
CA VAL A 409 -2.53 -11.25 -22.53
C VAL A 409 -3.96 -11.05 -22.04
N LEU A 410 -4.74 -10.21 -22.71
CA LEU A 410 -6.14 -9.94 -22.34
C LEU A 410 -7.00 -11.22 -22.39
N ALA A 411 -6.85 -12.02 -23.46
CA ALA A 411 -7.56 -13.28 -23.58
C ALA A 411 -7.17 -14.30 -22.48
N SER A 412 -5.88 -14.37 -22.13
CA SER A 412 -5.39 -15.22 -21.05
C SER A 412 -5.93 -14.81 -19.69
N VAL A 413 -5.92 -13.51 -19.39
CA VAL A 413 -6.42 -12.97 -18.12
C VAL A 413 -7.92 -13.20 -17.99
N LYS A 414 -8.71 -12.88 -19.01
CA LYS A 414 -10.17 -13.09 -19.02
C LYS A 414 -10.57 -14.56 -18.89
N LYS A 415 -9.74 -15.49 -19.37
CA LYS A 415 -10.00 -16.91 -19.17
C LYS A 415 -9.96 -17.32 -17.70
N ASN A 416 -9.13 -16.68 -16.89
CA ASN A 416 -8.94 -16.98 -15.48
C ASN A 416 -9.81 -16.10 -14.57
N ASP A 417 -10.07 -14.87 -14.98
CA ASP A 417 -10.95 -13.92 -14.30
C ASP A 417 -11.63 -13.02 -15.35
N SER A 418 -12.88 -13.33 -15.68
CA SER A 418 -13.66 -12.60 -16.68
C SER A 418 -14.04 -11.17 -16.25
N GLU A 419 -13.89 -10.85 -14.97
CA GLU A 419 -14.23 -9.54 -14.39
C GLU A 419 -13.04 -8.59 -14.30
N ILE A 420 -11.83 -9.06 -14.61
CA ILE A 420 -10.66 -8.17 -14.68
C ILE A 420 -10.78 -7.25 -15.89
N GLU A 421 -10.83 -5.95 -15.64
CA GLU A 421 -10.78 -4.90 -16.66
C GLU A 421 -9.34 -4.41 -16.82
N LEU A 422 -8.56 -5.01 -17.72
CA LEU A 422 -7.24 -4.49 -18.11
C LEU A 422 -7.35 -3.35 -19.14
N LEU A 423 -8.48 -3.23 -19.81
CA LEU A 423 -8.74 -2.23 -20.84
C LEU A 423 -10.04 -1.49 -20.49
N ASP A 424 -9.91 -0.25 -20.05
CA ASP A 424 -11.03 0.69 -19.93
C ASP A 424 -11.00 1.75 -21.05
N TRP A 425 -12.06 2.57 -21.12
CA TRP A 425 -12.15 3.60 -22.14
C TRP A 425 -11.10 4.73 -21.99
N THR A 426 -10.61 5.00 -20.78
CA THR A 426 -9.61 6.05 -20.52
C THR A 426 -8.25 5.61 -21.02
N GLN A 427 -7.81 4.43 -20.60
CA GLN A 427 -6.53 3.83 -21.03
C GLN A 427 -6.48 3.61 -22.54
N PHE A 428 -7.61 3.16 -23.10
CA PHE A 428 -7.78 3.02 -24.53
C PHE A 428 -7.61 4.36 -25.28
N GLN A 429 -8.27 5.43 -24.83
CA GLN A 429 -8.17 6.74 -25.46
C GLN A 429 -6.74 7.29 -25.41
N ASP A 430 -6.07 7.14 -24.28
CA ASP A 430 -4.68 7.57 -24.12
C ASP A 430 -3.75 6.82 -25.08
N ALA A 431 -3.88 5.49 -25.16
CA ALA A 431 -3.10 4.66 -26.07
C ALA A 431 -3.33 5.05 -27.54
N VAL A 432 -4.61 5.23 -27.94
CA VAL A 432 -4.98 5.64 -29.32
C VAL A 432 -4.43 7.04 -29.64
N THR A 433 -4.48 7.99 -28.70
CA THR A 433 -4.07 9.38 -28.95
C THR A 433 -2.60 9.48 -29.35
N VAL A 434 -1.73 8.76 -28.67
CA VAL A 434 -0.27 8.88 -28.84
C VAL A 434 0.35 7.89 -29.85
N SER A 435 -0.41 6.90 -30.33
CA SER A 435 0.12 5.84 -31.19
C SER A 435 0.20 6.27 -32.67
N PRO A 436 1.08 5.66 -33.48
CA PRO A 436 1.07 5.79 -34.95
C PRO A 436 -0.23 5.25 -35.55
N PHE A 437 -0.55 5.66 -36.78
CA PHE A 437 -1.84 5.37 -37.41
C PHE A 437 -2.20 3.88 -37.45
N GLU A 438 -1.29 3.03 -37.93
CA GLU A 438 -1.52 1.57 -38.01
C GLU A 438 -1.77 0.96 -36.62
N THR A 439 -0.99 1.37 -35.63
CA THR A 439 -1.19 0.95 -34.23
C THR A 439 -2.52 1.44 -33.68
N LYS A 440 -2.91 2.70 -34.00
CA LYS A 440 -4.25 3.23 -33.65
C LYS A 440 -5.37 2.33 -34.15
N LEU A 441 -5.30 1.92 -35.41
CA LEU A 441 -6.33 1.05 -36.01
C LEU A 441 -6.38 -0.32 -35.33
N ALA A 442 -5.22 -0.88 -35.00
CA ALA A 442 -5.14 -2.17 -34.30
C ALA A 442 -5.72 -2.08 -32.87
N ILE A 443 -5.41 -0.99 -32.13
CA ILE A 443 -6.00 -0.72 -30.81
C ILE A 443 -7.51 -0.54 -30.89
N LEU A 444 -7.99 0.24 -31.89
CA LEU A 444 -9.42 0.47 -32.11
C LEU A 444 -10.16 -0.82 -32.43
N GLU A 445 -9.54 -1.74 -33.18
CA GLU A 445 -10.12 -3.05 -33.47
C GLU A 445 -10.20 -3.92 -32.21
N LEU A 446 -9.14 -3.98 -31.41
CA LEU A 446 -9.14 -4.67 -30.13
C LEU A 446 -10.23 -4.10 -29.19
N ALA A 447 -10.34 -2.77 -29.10
CA ALA A 447 -11.38 -2.14 -28.31
C ALA A 447 -12.81 -2.44 -28.81
N ARG A 448 -13.00 -2.55 -30.12
CA ARG A 448 -14.28 -2.95 -30.70
C ARG A 448 -14.67 -4.37 -30.28
N GLU A 449 -13.70 -5.29 -30.28
CA GLU A 449 -13.91 -6.69 -29.87
C GLU A 449 -14.24 -6.80 -28.38
N GLU A 450 -13.56 -6.02 -27.53
CA GLU A 450 -13.61 -6.16 -26.09
C GLU A 450 -14.68 -5.28 -25.41
N LEU A 451 -14.85 -4.05 -25.88
CA LEU A 451 -15.75 -3.05 -25.30
C LEU A 451 -17.02 -2.84 -26.12
N GLY A 452 -17.06 -3.45 -27.32
CA GLY A 452 -18.18 -3.32 -28.24
C GLY A 452 -18.22 -2.01 -29.01
N GLU A 453 -19.21 -1.87 -29.88
CA GLU A 453 -19.41 -0.70 -30.70
C GLU A 453 -20.06 0.44 -29.90
N SER A 454 -19.51 1.63 -30.01
CA SER A 454 -20.02 2.82 -29.31
C SER A 454 -19.74 4.10 -30.11
N SER A 455 -20.45 5.18 -29.76
CA SER A 455 -20.19 6.51 -30.32
C SER A 455 -18.74 6.97 -30.06
N ILE A 456 -18.18 6.63 -28.90
CA ILE A 456 -16.80 6.96 -28.54
C ILE A 456 -15.82 6.24 -29.48
N LEU A 457 -16.00 4.95 -29.66
CA LEU A 457 -15.16 4.13 -30.54
C LEU A 457 -15.16 4.70 -31.98
N PHE A 458 -16.35 4.95 -32.54
CA PHE A 458 -16.47 5.46 -33.89
C PHE A 458 -15.96 6.90 -34.06
N ASN A 459 -16.05 7.73 -33.04
CA ASN A 459 -15.41 9.03 -33.03
C ASN A 459 -13.87 8.92 -33.12
N ASN A 460 -13.29 7.97 -32.42
CA ASN A 460 -11.84 7.72 -32.48
C ASN A 460 -11.41 7.18 -33.86
N TYR A 461 -12.17 6.27 -34.47
CA TYR A 461 -11.92 5.89 -35.88
C TYR A 461 -12.01 7.08 -36.83
N GLY A 462 -13.06 7.90 -36.67
CA GLY A 462 -13.22 9.10 -37.51
C GLY A 462 -12.05 10.07 -37.39
N GLN A 463 -11.59 10.29 -36.16
CA GLN A 463 -10.45 11.16 -35.89
C GLN A 463 -9.14 10.57 -36.42
N ALA A 464 -8.93 9.27 -36.31
CA ALA A 464 -7.73 8.59 -36.86
C ALA A 464 -7.67 8.79 -38.39
N TRP A 465 -8.76 8.53 -39.11
CA TRP A 465 -8.82 8.71 -40.56
C TRP A 465 -8.74 10.15 -41.00
N ARG A 466 -9.28 11.10 -40.20
CA ARG A 466 -9.14 12.54 -40.47
C ARG A 466 -7.67 12.97 -40.42
N LEU A 467 -6.94 12.52 -39.39
CA LEU A 467 -5.52 12.82 -39.23
C LEU A 467 -4.64 12.19 -40.33
N GLU A 468 -5.06 11.05 -40.85
CA GLU A 468 -4.37 10.37 -41.99
C GLU A 468 -4.67 11.02 -43.35
N GLY A 469 -5.62 11.94 -43.38
CA GLY A 469 -5.98 12.67 -44.60
C GLY A 469 -6.98 11.93 -45.50
N ASP A 470 -7.79 11.04 -44.95
CA ASP A 470 -8.92 10.40 -45.65
C ASP A 470 -10.26 10.90 -45.11
N PRO A 471 -10.77 12.04 -45.63
CA PRO A 471 -11.99 12.67 -45.13
C PRO A 471 -13.25 11.84 -45.43
N GLU A 472 -13.25 11.00 -46.48
CA GLU A 472 -14.41 10.17 -46.80
C GLU A 472 -14.61 9.08 -45.77
N LYS A 473 -13.54 8.36 -45.39
CA LYS A 473 -13.60 7.37 -44.32
C LYS A 473 -13.90 8.04 -42.97
N ALA A 474 -13.29 9.17 -42.67
CA ALA A 474 -13.57 9.93 -41.46
C ALA A 474 -15.07 10.27 -41.33
N LEU A 475 -15.68 10.81 -42.38
CA LEU A 475 -17.12 11.09 -42.46
C LEU A 475 -17.97 9.83 -42.21
N GLY A 476 -17.57 8.69 -42.83
CA GLY A 476 -18.24 7.42 -42.63
C GLY A 476 -18.29 6.99 -41.16
N TYR A 477 -17.17 7.13 -40.45
CA TYR A 477 -17.11 6.78 -39.03
C TYR A 477 -17.82 7.78 -38.12
N PHE A 478 -17.75 9.09 -38.37
CA PHE A 478 -18.52 10.06 -37.59
C PHE A 478 -20.03 9.89 -37.75
N ARG A 479 -20.49 9.49 -38.93
CA ARG A 479 -21.90 9.13 -39.16
C ARG A 479 -22.30 7.87 -38.38
N LYS A 480 -21.43 6.85 -38.28
CA LYS A 480 -21.64 5.69 -37.39
C LYS A 480 -21.69 6.13 -35.92
N ALA A 481 -20.82 7.05 -35.49
CA ALA A 481 -20.86 7.60 -34.14
C ALA A 481 -22.21 8.25 -33.81
N LEU A 482 -22.81 9.01 -34.76
CA LEU A 482 -24.14 9.60 -34.62
C LEU A 482 -25.23 8.54 -34.58
N ALA A 483 -25.11 7.41 -35.29
CA ALA A 483 -26.06 6.32 -35.23
C ALA A 483 -26.12 5.68 -33.84
N HIS A 484 -24.99 5.62 -33.13
CA HIS A 484 -24.91 5.14 -31.75
C HIS A 484 -25.32 6.19 -30.70
N ASN A 485 -25.01 7.47 -30.95
CA ASN A 485 -25.43 8.58 -30.09
C ASN A 485 -25.83 9.80 -30.96
N PRO A 486 -27.11 9.97 -31.25
CA PRO A 486 -27.62 11.09 -32.05
C PRO A 486 -27.30 12.47 -31.45
N ASP A 487 -27.01 12.55 -30.17
CA ASP A 487 -26.67 13.81 -29.48
C ASP A 487 -25.18 14.06 -29.35
N SER A 488 -24.33 13.26 -29.98
CA SER A 488 -22.88 13.47 -30.02
C SER A 488 -22.52 14.82 -30.66
N GLY A 489 -22.25 15.83 -29.84
CA GLY A 489 -21.85 17.15 -30.29
C GLY A 489 -20.50 17.12 -31.00
N PHE A 490 -19.60 16.20 -30.63
CA PHE A 490 -18.30 16.02 -31.29
C PHE A 490 -18.48 15.52 -32.73
N ALA A 491 -19.25 14.45 -32.94
CA ALA A 491 -19.49 13.91 -34.28
C ALA A 491 -20.21 14.90 -35.20
N LYS A 492 -21.21 15.64 -34.67
CA LYS A 492 -21.92 16.70 -35.44
C LYS A 492 -20.96 17.79 -35.92
N ARG A 493 -20.08 18.32 -35.05
CA ARG A 493 -19.10 19.31 -35.44
C ARG A 493 -18.09 18.79 -36.47
N SER A 494 -17.55 17.58 -36.21
CA SER A 494 -16.56 16.97 -37.12
C SER A 494 -17.09 16.72 -38.52
N ILE A 495 -18.36 16.29 -38.63
CA ILE A 495 -19.02 16.14 -39.94
C ILE A 495 -19.15 17.49 -40.63
N GLY A 496 -19.66 18.53 -39.95
CA GLY A 496 -19.83 19.86 -40.54
C GLY A 496 -18.50 20.50 -41.01
N GLU A 497 -17.42 20.29 -40.26
CA GLU A 497 -16.09 20.77 -40.63
C GLU A 497 -15.59 20.03 -41.88
N LEU A 498 -15.64 18.71 -41.93
CA LEU A 498 -15.18 17.91 -43.07
C LEU A 498 -16.00 18.15 -44.35
N GLU A 499 -17.32 18.28 -44.25
CA GLU A 499 -18.17 18.60 -45.38
C GLU A 499 -17.89 19.98 -45.95
N ALA A 500 -17.52 20.95 -45.10
CA ALA A 500 -17.06 22.28 -45.53
C ALA A 500 -15.65 22.24 -46.16
N GLU A 501 -14.76 21.36 -45.72
CA GLU A 501 -13.42 21.14 -46.31
C GLU A 501 -13.53 20.53 -47.71
N VAL A 502 -14.26 19.45 -47.85
CA VAL A 502 -14.49 18.73 -49.12
C VAL A 502 -15.21 19.62 -50.17
N SER A 503 -16.07 20.55 -49.73
CA SER A 503 -16.76 21.47 -50.64
C SER A 503 -15.93 22.63 -51.18
N ARG A 504 -14.70 22.81 -50.68
CA ARG A 504 -13.76 23.86 -51.06
C ARG A 504 -12.67 23.35 -52.02
N GLU A 505 -12.47 22.03 -52.08
CA GLU A 505 -11.66 21.35 -53.08
C GLU A 505 -12.45 21.04 -54.35
#